data_09881d65b725c0d4d00d6815481fd9fa
#
_entry.id   09881d65b725c0d4d00d6815481fd9fa
#
_cell.length_a   1.000
_cell.length_b   1.000
_cell.length_c   1.000
_cell.angle_alpha   90.00
_cell.angle_beta   90.00
_cell.angle_gamma   90.00
#
_symmetry.space_group_name_H-M   'P 1'
#
loop_
_entity.id
_entity.type
_entity.pdbx_description
1 polymer ?
#
loop_
_entity_poly.entity_id
_entity_poly.type
_entity_poly.pdbx_seq_one_letter_code
_entity_poly.pdbx_strand_id
1 'polypeptide(L)'
;MNRTTLAGIAACVMLGLVGPANAAGDVQAGKAKAAACAPCHGANGQGVAPNPPLAGKSEAQLIQALKDFKSGKRDNAVMKGMVSALSDQDMENLAAYYASLK
;
A
#
# COMPACT_ATOMS: atom_id res chain seq x y z
N MET A 1 45.23 43.53 5.05
CA MET A 1 44.81 43.20 5.04
C MET A 1 43.99 42.46 4.91
N ASN A 2 43.41 42.06 4.99
CA ASN A 2 42.64 41.26 4.96
C ASN A 2 42.02 40.56 4.43
N ARG A 3 41.74 39.96 4.41
CA ARG A 3 41.18 39.18 3.94
C ARG A 3 40.29 38.52 3.95
N THR A 4 39.61 38.23 3.89
CA THR A 4 38.70 37.67 3.93
C THR A 4 38.23 36.80 3.40
N THR A 5 38.01 36.06 3.40
CA THR A 5 37.63 35.07 3.03
C THR A 5 36.55 34.61 3.11
N LEU A 6 35.86 34.35 2.87
CA LEU A 6 34.85 33.82 2.86
C LEU A 6 34.48 32.72 2.58
N ALA A 7 34.17 32.08 2.84
CA ALA A 7 33.83 31.04 2.90
C ALA A 7 32.76 30.64 2.33
N GLY A 8 32.64 30.08 1.82
CA GLY A 8 31.70 29.67 1.20
C GLY A 8 30.92 28.77 1.68
N ILE A 9 29.98 28.74 1.78
CA ILE A 9 29.23 27.95 2.25
C ILE A 9 28.67 27.01 1.58
N ALA A 10 28.71 26.17 1.63
CA ALA A 10 28.31 25.13 1.16
C ALA A 10 27.03 24.81 1.34
N ALA A 11 26.37 24.92 0.74
CA ALA A 11 25.18 24.64 0.93
C ALA A 11 24.84 23.36 0.71
N CYS A 12 24.63 22.74 1.42
CA CYS A 12 24.40 21.49 1.28
C CYS A 12 23.13 21.27 0.92
N VAL A 13 22.75 21.00 0.16
CA VAL A 13 21.67 20.73 -0.23
C VAL A 13 21.26 19.52 -0.13
N MET A 14 20.58 19.21 0.47
CA MET A 14 20.17 18.10 0.65
C MET A 14 19.26 17.72 -0.10
N LEU A 15 19.15 17.21 -0.76
CA LEU A 15 18.45 16.67 -1.48
C LEU A 15 17.72 15.84 -1.17
N GLY A 16 16.97 15.84 -0.89
CA GLY A 16 16.14 15.11 -0.44
C GLY A 16 15.78 14.02 -1.10
N LEU A 17 15.78 13.39 -0.96
CA LEU A 17 15.53 12.37 -1.41
C LEU A 17 14.42 11.93 -1.25
N VAL A 18 13.73 11.94 -1.50
CA VAL A 18 12.71 11.55 -1.41
C VAL A 18 12.43 10.48 -2.04
N GLY A 19 12.36 9.67 -1.71
CA GLY A 19 12.05 8.53 -2.19
C GLY A 19 10.81 8.62 -2.88
N PRO A 20 10.48 7.78 -3.58
CA PRO A 20 9.40 7.76 -4.36
C PRO A 20 8.38 7.57 -3.56
N ALA A 21 7.89 8.36 -3.37
CA ALA A 21 7.00 8.29 -2.60
C ALA A 21 6.09 7.24 -2.68
N ASN A 22 5.70 6.83 -3.62
CA ASN A 22 4.80 5.86 -3.58
C ASN A 22 5.25 4.63 -3.77
N ALA A 23 6.32 4.44 -3.62
CA ALA A 23 6.83 3.24 -3.87
C ALA A 23 6.12 2.19 -3.16
N ALA A 24 5.80 2.26 -2.02
CA ALA A 24 5.21 1.17 -1.36
C ALA A 24 4.08 1.68 -0.53
N GLY A 25 3.16 0.88 -0.24
CA GLY A 25 2.08 1.26 0.62
C GLY A 25 2.51 1.32 2.07
N ASP A 26 1.69 1.90 2.88
CA ASP A 26 1.93 2.03 4.30
C ASP A 26 1.24 0.88 5.00
N VAL A 27 2.00 0.06 5.68
CA VAL A 27 1.47 -1.11 6.39
C VAL A 27 0.46 -0.71 7.46
N GLN A 28 0.72 0.34 8.21
CA GLN A 28 -0.18 0.72 9.29
C GLN A 28 -1.51 1.28 8.73
N ALA A 29 -1.43 2.06 7.68
CA ALA A 29 -2.64 2.55 7.05
C ALA A 29 -3.43 1.40 6.43
N GLY A 30 -2.71 0.42 5.89
CA GLY A 30 -3.35 -0.78 5.34
C GLY A 30 -4.04 -1.58 6.41
N LYS A 31 -3.42 -1.70 7.58
CA LYS A 31 -4.02 -2.43 8.68
C LYS A 31 -5.34 -1.79 9.08
N ALA A 32 -5.39 -0.48 9.14
CA ALA A 32 -6.62 0.21 9.50
C ALA A 32 -7.71 -0.03 8.46
N LYS A 33 -7.35 0.01 7.17
CA LYS A 33 -8.33 -0.23 6.13
C LYS A 33 -8.78 -1.67 6.11
N ALA A 34 -7.93 -2.59 6.50
CA ALA A 34 -8.22 -4.01 6.43
C ALA A 34 -9.33 -4.43 7.38
N ALA A 35 -9.70 -3.57 8.31
CA ALA A 35 -10.80 -3.90 9.22
C ALA A 35 -12.06 -4.28 8.46
N ALA A 36 -12.28 -3.69 7.29
CA ALA A 36 -13.46 -4.00 6.50
C ALA A 36 -13.32 -5.34 5.76
N CYS A 37 -12.11 -5.84 5.63
CA CYS A 37 -11.85 -7.08 4.90
C CYS A 37 -11.88 -8.29 5.84
N ALA A 38 -11.62 -8.04 7.11
CA ALA A 38 -11.48 -9.11 8.09
C ALA A 38 -12.69 -10.02 8.24
N PRO A 39 -13.91 -9.51 8.22
CA PRO A 39 -15.07 -10.38 8.42
C PRO A 39 -15.15 -11.53 7.42
N CYS A 40 -14.63 -11.31 6.22
CA CYS A 40 -14.70 -12.34 5.20
C CYS A 40 -13.37 -13.04 4.95
N HIS A 41 -12.27 -12.33 5.09
CA HIS A 41 -10.96 -12.89 4.77
C HIS A 41 -10.16 -13.31 6.01
N GLY A 42 -10.68 -13.06 7.19
CA GLY A 42 -10.02 -13.42 8.44
C GLY A 42 -9.27 -12.25 9.04
N ALA A 43 -9.15 -12.24 10.35
CA ALA A 43 -8.52 -11.14 11.07
C ALA A 43 -7.07 -10.92 10.65
N ASN A 44 -6.39 -11.98 10.21
CA ASN A 44 -5.02 -11.86 9.74
C ASN A 44 -4.91 -12.21 8.27
N GLY A 45 -5.99 -12.12 7.53
CA GLY A 45 -5.97 -12.42 6.11
C GLY A 45 -5.72 -13.87 5.78
N GLN A 46 -5.98 -14.77 6.72
CA GLN A 46 -5.71 -16.18 6.50
C GLN A 46 -6.72 -16.86 5.59
N GLY A 47 -7.81 -16.18 5.32
CA GLY A 47 -8.86 -16.75 4.48
C GLY A 47 -9.88 -17.52 5.30
N VAL A 48 -11.13 -17.46 4.87
CA VAL A 48 -12.21 -18.23 5.48
C VAL A 48 -13.03 -18.71 4.30
N ALA A 49 -12.93 -19.99 4.00
CA ALA A 49 -13.56 -20.53 2.80
C ALA A 49 -15.00 -20.08 2.68
N PRO A 50 -15.45 -19.72 1.49
CA PRO A 50 -14.73 -19.79 0.22
C PRO A 50 -13.87 -18.57 -0.09
N ASN A 51 -13.70 -17.69 0.86
CA ASN A 51 -12.93 -16.47 0.63
C ASN A 51 -11.45 -16.78 0.72
N PRO A 52 -10.65 -16.36 -0.24
CA PRO A 52 -9.26 -16.79 -0.28
C PRO A 52 -8.38 -16.08 0.72
N PRO A 53 -7.25 -16.69 1.06
CA PRO A 53 -6.28 -16.03 1.91
C PRO A 53 -5.62 -14.87 1.21
N LEU A 54 -5.29 -13.85 1.95
CA LEU A 54 -4.60 -12.67 1.43
C LEU A 54 -3.20 -12.55 2.02
N ALA A 55 -3.01 -13.10 3.19
CA ALA A 55 -1.74 -12.97 3.90
C ALA A 55 -0.60 -13.60 3.13
N GLY A 56 0.52 -12.91 3.10
CA GLY A 56 1.72 -13.46 2.50
C GLY A 56 1.80 -13.41 0.99
N LYS A 57 0.77 -12.95 0.31
CA LYS A 57 0.84 -12.82 -1.13
C LYS A 57 1.67 -11.59 -1.45
N SER A 58 2.21 -11.52 -2.67
CA SER A 58 3.03 -10.37 -3.02
C SER A 58 2.18 -9.12 -3.15
N GLU A 59 2.78 -7.98 -2.92
CA GLU A 59 2.07 -6.71 -3.09
C GLU A 59 1.52 -6.58 -4.50
N ALA A 60 2.31 -6.96 -5.50
CA ALA A 60 1.88 -6.86 -6.88
C ALA A 60 0.62 -7.68 -7.15
N GLN A 61 0.58 -8.91 -6.63
CA GLN A 61 -0.58 -9.76 -6.80
C GLN A 61 -1.81 -9.17 -6.13
N LEU A 62 -1.63 -8.65 -4.93
CA LEU A 62 -2.74 -8.08 -4.18
C LEU A 62 -3.27 -6.81 -4.84
N ILE A 63 -2.39 -5.94 -5.30
CA ILE A 63 -2.81 -4.72 -5.99
C ILE A 63 -3.56 -5.07 -7.26
N GLN A 64 -3.03 -6.01 -8.03
CA GLN A 64 -3.67 -6.38 -9.28
C GLN A 64 -5.05 -6.96 -9.04
N ALA A 65 -5.20 -7.80 -8.02
CA ALA A 65 -6.49 -8.38 -7.71
C ALA A 65 -7.50 -7.30 -7.32
N LEU A 66 -7.09 -6.35 -6.48
CA LEU A 66 -7.97 -5.27 -6.06
C LEU A 66 -8.40 -4.43 -7.26
N LYS A 67 -7.47 -4.12 -8.15
CA LYS A 67 -7.79 -3.35 -9.35
C LYS A 67 -8.72 -4.12 -10.29
N ASP A 68 -8.49 -5.42 -10.41
CA ASP A 68 -9.32 -6.24 -11.28
C ASP A 68 -10.76 -6.32 -10.79
N PHE A 69 -10.96 -6.39 -9.47
CA PHE A 69 -12.31 -6.36 -8.94
C PHE A 69 -12.94 -4.98 -9.13
N LYS A 70 -12.15 -3.93 -8.93
CA LYS A 70 -12.70 -2.58 -9.03
C LYS A 70 -13.11 -2.26 -10.46
N SER A 71 -12.35 -2.72 -11.44
CA SER A 71 -12.66 -2.46 -12.85
C SER A 71 -13.71 -3.42 -13.40
N GLY A 72 -13.99 -4.50 -12.70
CA GLY A 72 -14.90 -5.52 -13.19
C GLY A 72 -14.22 -6.57 -14.06
N LYS A 73 -12.90 -6.49 -14.23
CA LYS A 73 -12.18 -7.49 -14.99
C LYS A 73 -12.31 -8.85 -14.31
N ARG A 74 -12.35 -8.84 -12.99
CA ARG A 74 -12.60 -10.03 -12.24
C ARG A 74 -14.01 -9.90 -11.71
N ASP A 75 -14.86 -10.85 -12.03
CA ASP A 75 -16.27 -10.71 -11.74
C ASP A 75 -16.60 -11.23 -10.36
N ASN A 76 -16.90 -10.36 -9.45
CA ASN A 76 -17.38 -10.71 -8.12
C ASN A 76 -18.06 -9.47 -7.56
N ALA A 77 -19.37 -9.53 -7.47
CA ALA A 77 -20.15 -8.36 -7.08
C ALA A 77 -19.83 -7.89 -5.65
N VAL A 78 -19.56 -8.82 -4.74
CA VAL A 78 -19.27 -8.45 -3.37
C VAL A 78 -17.92 -7.75 -3.30
N MET A 79 -16.90 -8.33 -3.91
CA MET A 79 -15.59 -7.69 -3.91
C MET A 79 -15.60 -6.36 -4.65
N LYS A 80 -16.32 -6.28 -5.75
CA LYS A 80 -16.42 -5.01 -6.47
C LYS A 80 -17.01 -3.94 -5.57
N GLY A 81 -18.04 -4.28 -4.82
CA GLY A 81 -18.62 -3.34 -3.87
C GLY A 81 -17.65 -2.94 -2.78
N MET A 82 -16.88 -3.90 -2.28
CA MET A 82 -15.91 -3.62 -1.21
C MET A 82 -14.78 -2.71 -1.67
N VAL A 83 -14.33 -2.87 -2.90
CA VAL A 83 -13.18 -2.09 -3.37
C VAL A 83 -13.56 -0.81 -4.09
N SER A 84 -14.83 -0.61 -4.35
CA SER A 84 -15.26 0.52 -5.19
C SER A 84 -14.86 1.88 -4.63
N ALA A 85 -14.80 2.01 -3.33
CA ALA A 85 -14.44 3.29 -2.70
C ALA A 85 -12.96 3.41 -2.41
N LEU A 86 -12.17 2.40 -2.72
CA LEU A 86 -10.75 2.45 -2.42
C LEU A 86 -10.00 3.26 -3.48
N SER A 87 -9.11 4.12 -3.01
CA SER A 87 -8.21 4.82 -3.92
C SER A 87 -7.06 3.90 -4.28
N ASP A 88 -6.26 4.30 -5.26
CA ASP A 88 -5.05 3.55 -5.59
C ASP A 88 -4.13 3.45 -4.36
N GLN A 89 -4.03 4.53 -3.59
CA GLN A 89 -3.20 4.51 -2.40
C GLN A 89 -3.75 3.54 -1.35
N ASP A 90 -5.07 3.48 -1.20
CA ASP A 90 -5.68 2.52 -0.28
C ASP A 90 -5.33 1.10 -0.69
N MET A 91 -5.36 0.81 -1.98
CA MET A 91 -5.06 -0.52 -2.47
C MET A 91 -3.59 -0.85 -2.26
N GLU A 92 -2.70 0.12 -2.43
CA GLU A 92 -1.29 -0.09 -2.14
C GLU A 92 -1.05 -0.34 -0.65
N ASN A 93 -1.74 0.40 0.19
CA ASN A 93 -1.61 0.23 1.63
C ASN A 93 -2.12 -1.13 2.09
N LEU A 94 -3.26 -1.56 1.58
CA LEU A 94 -3.81 -2.88 1.88
C LEU A 94 -2.86 -3.98 1.41
N ALA A 95 -2.30 -3.81 0.22
CA ALA A 95 -1.39 -4.80 -0.31
C ALA A 95 -0.12 -4.89 0.54
N ALA A 96 0.40 -3.76 0.97
CA ALA A 96 1.59 -3.76 1.83
C ALA A 96 1.30 -4.46 3.15
N TYR A 97 0.15 -4.20 3.72
CA TYR A 97 -0.23 -4.82 4.99
C TYR A 97 -0.35 -6.34 4.86
N TYR A 98 -1.16 -6.82 3.93
CA TYR A 98 -1.34 -8.26 3.79
C TYR A 98 -0.07 -8.97 3.34
N ALA A 99 0.74 -8.35 2.50
CA ALA A 99 1.99 -8.95 2.09
C ALA A 99 2.96 -9.08 3.26
N SER A 100 2.82 -8.25 4.28
CA SER A 100 3.69 -8.31 5.46
C SER A 100 3.31 -9.43 6.42
N LEU A 101 2.15 -10.01 6.26
CA LEU A 101 1.69 -11.07 7.16
C LEU A 101 2.14 -12.40 6.60
N LYS A 102 2.99 -13.08 7.31
CA LYS A 102 3.48 -14.35 6.78
C LYS A 102 3.20 -15.48 7.67
#